data_c1a5a96cec12b78c488add9940ea16a9
#
_entry.id   c1a5a96cec12b78c488add9940ea16a9
#
_cell.length_a   1.000
_cell.length_b   1.000
_cell.length_c   1.000
_cell.angle_alpha   90.00
_cell.angle_beta   90.00
_cell.angle_gamma   90.00
#
_symmetry.space_group_name_H-M   'P 1'
#
loop_
_entity.id
_entity.type
_entity.pdbx_description
1 polymer ?
#
loop_
_entity_poly.entity_id
_entity_poly.type
_entity_poly.pdbx_seq_one_letter_code
_entity_poly.pdbx_strand_id
1 'polypeptide(L)' 'RHTVLSELLIRLGVDERTATDDACRIEHVISDESFQAIKQYYYQHKK' A
#
# COMPACT_ATOMS: atom_id res chain seq x y z
N ARG A 1 3.24 5.88 5.93
CA ARG A 1 3.40 4.55 5.32
C ARG A 1 2.11 4.00 4.75
N HIS A 2 1.00 4.15 5.46
CA HIS A 2 -0.19 3.55 4.91
C HIS A 2 -0.82 4.33 3.77
N THR A 3 -0.33 5.51 3.46
CA THR A 3 -0.76 6.20 2.26
C THR A 3 -0.38 5.40 1.01
N VAL A 4 0.84 4.90 0.95
CA VAL A 4 1.29 4.12 -0.21
C VAL A 4 0.47 2.85 -0.36
N LEU A 5 0.34 2.10 0.73
CA LEU A 5 -0.36 0.82 0.68
C LEU A 5 -1.84 1.00 0.38
N SER A 6 -2.48 1.96 1.02
CA SER A 6 -3.91 2.16 0.79
C SER A 6 -4.18 2.65 -0.63
N GLU A 7 -3.36 3.55 -1.16
CA GLU A 7 -3.55 4.01 -2.52
C GLU A 7 -3.31 2.91 -3.55
N LEU A 8 -2.33 2.05 -3.29
CA LEU A 8 -2.10 0.93 -4.17
C LEU A 8 -3.32 0.02 -4.22
N LEU A 9 -3.88 -0.29 -3.04
CA LEU A 9 -5.06 -1.16 -2.99
C LEU A 9 -6.25 -0.52 -3.68
N ILE A 10 -6.43 0.78 -3.52
CA ILE A 10 -7.50 1.50 -4.19
C ILE A 10 -7.35 1.40 -5.71
N ARG A 11 -6.12 1.53 -6.21
CA ARG A 11 -5.85 1.40 -7.65
C ARG A 11 -6.16 0.01 -8.16
N LEU A 12 -6.05 -0.99 -7.30
CA LEU A 12 -6.36 -2.36 -7.67
C LEU A 12 -7.86 -2.64 -7.62
N GLY A 13 -8.65 -1.69 -7.17
CA GLY A 13 -10.10 -1.85 -7.15
C GLY A 13 -10.69 -2.09 -5.78
N VAL A 14 -9.87 -1.99 -4.72
CA VAL A 14 -10.36 -2.16 -3.35
C VAL A 14 -11.00 -0.85 -2.89
N ASP A 15 -12.13 -0.95 -2.22
CA ASP A 15 -12.82 0.26 -1.76
C ASP A 15 -11.97 0.98 -0.71
N GLU A 16 -12.18 2.28 -0.59
CA GLU A 16 -11.32 3.15 0.20
C GLU A 16 -11.23 2.71 1.66
N ARG A 17 -12.36 2.37 2.26
CA ARG A 17 -12.38 2.00 3.66
C ARG A 17 -11.64 0.69 3.90
N THR A 18 -11.91 -0.30 3.07
CA THR A 18 -11.24 -1.59 3.17
C THR A 18 -9.74 -1.43 2.93
N ALA A 19 -9.39 -0.63 1.93
CA ALA A 19 -7.98 -0.39 1.60
C ALA A 19 -7.24 0.24 2.77
N THR A 20 -7.86 1.22 3.44
CA THR A 20 -7.24 1.89 4.57
C THR A 20 -7.05 0.93 5.73
N ASP A 21 -8.08 0.14 6.04
CA ASP A 21 -7.98 -0.82 7.14
C ASP A 21 -6.92 -1.87 6.87
N ASP A 22 -6.90 -2.40 5.64
CA ASP A 22 -5.94 -3.43 5.30
C ASP A 22 -4.52 -2.88 5.25
N ALA A 23 -4.35 -1.67 4.76
CA ALA A 23 -3.03 -1.04 4.71
C ALA A 23 -2.47 -0.89 6.12
N CYS A 24 -3.30 -0.52 7.07
CA CYS A 24 -2.88 -0.39 8.44
C CYS A 24 -2.40 -1.72 9.01
N ARG A 25 -3.11 -2.80 8.71
CA ARG A 25 -2.72 -4.14 9.17
C ARG A 25 -1.44 -4.61 8.51
N ILE A 26 -1.33 -4.39 7.21
CA ILE A 26 -0.14 -4.80 6.47
C ILE A 26 1.09 -4.11 7.03
N GLU A 27 0.98 -2.83 7.38
CA GLU A 27 2.11 -2.09 7.92
C GLU A 27 2.69 -2.72 9.18
N HIS A 28 1.84 -3.38 9.96
CA HIS A 28 2.28 -3.95 11.23
C HIS A 28 2.98 -5.29 11.05
N VAL A 29 2.82 -5.93 9.91
CA VAL A 29 3.38 -7.28 9.70
C VAL A 29 4.41 -7.33 8.57
N ILE A 30 4.47 -6.34 7.73
CA ILE A 30 5.36 -6.36 6.58
C ILE A 30 6.76 -5.89 6.99
N SER A 31 7.78 -6.48 6.40
CA SER A 31 9.15 -6.06 6.67
C SER A 31 9.44 -4.74 5.95
N ASP A 32 10.47 -4.03 6.43
CA ASP A 32 10.91 -2.81 5.77
C ASP A 32 11.34 -3.08 4.34
N GLU A 33 12.02 -4.17 4.13
CA GLU A 33 12.51 -4.51 2.80
C GLU A 33 11.34 -4.65 1.82
N SER A 34 10.32 -5.39 2.23
CA SER A 34 9.15 -5.57 1.38
C SER A 34 8.40 -4.27 1.18
N PHE A 35 8.27 -3.47 2.23
CA PHE A 35 7.60 -2.19 2.11
C PHE A 35 8.32 -1.27 1.13
N GLN A 36 9.66 -1.21 1.20
CA GLN A 36 10.43 -0.36 0.30
C GLN A 36 10.30 -0.82 -1.15
N ALA A 37 10.25 -2.13 -1.38
CA ALA A 37 10.06 -2.65 -2.73
C ALA A 37 8.70 -2.24 -3.28
N ILE A 38 7.65 -2.35 -2.48
CA ILE A 38 6.31 -1.95 -2.89
C ILE A 38 6.26 -0.46 -3.16
N LYS A 39 6.88 0.33 -2.30
CA LYS A 39 6.89 1.78 -2.43
C LYS A 39 7.56 2.20 -3.73
N GLN A 40 8.70 1.58 -4.06
CA GLN A 40 9.39 1.88 -5.30
C GLN A 40 8.56 1.54 -6.52
N TYR A 41 7.93 0.38 -6.49
CA TYR A 41 7.08 -0.03 -7.59
C TYR A 41 5.93 0.96 -7.77
N TYR A 42 5.31 1.36 -6.67
CA TYR A 42 4.18 2.28 -6.69
C TYR A 42 4.58 3.61 -7.33
N TYR A 43 5.73 4.16 -6.93
CA TYR A 43 6.16 5.45 -7.46
C TYR A 43 6.61 5.37 -8.91
N GLN A 44 7.12 4.23 -9.34
CA GLN A 44 7.51 4.06 -10.74
C GLN A 44 6.30 3.97 -11.67
N HIS A 45 5.19 3.44 -11.17
CA HIS A 45 4.00 3.21 -12.00
C HIS A 45 2.87 4.19 -11.71
N LYS A 46 3.11 5.12 -10.82
CA LYS A 46 2.12 6.12 -10.47
C LYS A 46 2.01 7.14 -11.60
N LYS A 47 0.80 7.57 -11.86
CA LYS A 47 0.55 8.61 -12.87
C LYS A 47 -0.07 9.83 -12.25
#